data_fe947afe5e23c4f890623d2e9778c383
#
_entry.id   fe947afe5e23c4f890623d2e9778c383
#
_cell.length_a   1.000
_cell.length_b   1.000
_cell.length_c   1.000
_cell.angle_alpha   90.00
_cell.angle_beta   90.00
_cell.angle_gamma   90.00
#
_symmetry.space_group_name_H-M   'P 1'
#
loop_
_entity.id
_entity.type
_entity.pdbx_description
1 polymer ?
#
loop_
_entity_poly.entity_id
_entity_poly.type
_entity_poly.pdbx_seq_one_letter_code
_entity_poly.pdbx_strand_id
1 'polypeptide(L)'
;MKIKEGFILREVAGSFIVVAVGDAVKTYNGLITLNETSAFLWNKLIKGATEEELVEALLSEYDVEKEIAVNGVKSFINKLVEAKVVI
;
A
#
# COMPACT_ATOMS: atom_id res chain seq x y z
N MET A 1 7.12 3.33 -9.08
CA MET A 1 5.95 2.52 -8.68
C MET A 1 4.85 3.45 -8.18
N LYS A 2 3.65 3.18 -8.57
CA LYS A 2 2.53 4.05 -8.26
C LYS A 2 1.24 3.24 -8.21
N ILE A 3 0.26 3.69 -7.42
CA ILE A 3 -1.05 3.07 -7.36
C ILE A 3 -1.81 3.35 -8.66
N LYS A 4 -2.46 2.33 -9.22
CA LYS A 4 -3.32 2.51 -10.39
C LYS A 4 -4.53 3.35 -10.02
N GLU A 5 -5.07 4.08 -10.99
CA GLU A 5 -6.32 4.81 -10.80
C GLU A 5 -7.45 3.84 -10.49
N GLY A 6 -8.40 4.30 -9.69
CA GLY A 6 -9.57 3.52 -9.35
C GLY A 6 -9.46 2.73 -8.07
N PHE A 7 -8.35 2.89 -7.34
CA PHE A 7 -8.19 2.25 -6.03
C PHE A 7 -8.05 3.32 -4.97
N ILE A 8 -8.87 3.23 -3.93
CA ILE A 8 -8.85 4.19 -2.83
C ILE A 8 -8.78 3.47 -1.50
N LEU A 9 -8.13 4.13 -0.55
CA LEU A 9 -8.02 3.66 0.82
C LEU A 9 -9.10 4.29 1.66
N ARG A 10 -9.81 3.45 2.43
CA ARG A 10 -10.82 3.91 3.39
C ARG A 10 -10.54 3.34 4.75
N GLU A 11 -10.88 4.12 5.76
CA GLU A 11 -10.83 3.65 7.13
C GLU A 11 -12.27 3.43 7.60
N VAL A 12 -12.57 2.20 8.03
CA VAL A 12 -13.91 1.84 8.49
C VAL A 12 -13.76 1.10 9.81
N ALA A 13 -14.32 1.66 10.87
CA ALA A 13 -14.30 1.04 12.20
C ALA A 13 -12.90 0.62 12.67
N GLY A 14 -11.92 1.46 12.40
CA GLY A 14 -10.54 1.20 12.81
C GLY A 14 -9.75 0.30 11.88
N SER A 15 -10.35 -0.16 10.79
CA SER A 15 -9.69 -0.99 9.80
C SER A 15 -9.43 -0.20 8.52
N PHE A 16 -8.31 -0.47 7.88
CA PHE A 16 -7.95 0.16 6.62
C PHE A 16 -8.24 -0.80 5.48
N ILE A 17 -9.06 -0.35 4.53
CA ILE A 17 -9.42 -1.18 3.37
C ILE A 17 -9.18 -0.42 2.08
N VAL A 18 -8.68 -1.15 1.09
CA VAL A 18 -8.54 -0.63 -0.28
C VAL A 18 -9.72 -1.17 -1.07
N VAL A 19 -10.43 -0.26 -1.73
CA VAL A 19 -11.57 -0.62 -2.58
C VAL A 19 -11.35 -0.13 -3.99
N ALA A 20 -11.88 -0.88 -4.95
CA ALA A 20 -11.89 -0.47 -6.35
C ALA A 20 -13.13 0.37 -6.61
N VAL A 21 -12.98 1.42 -7.42
CA VAL A 21 -14.10 2.28 -7.84
C VAL A 21 -14.04 2.47 -9.35
N GLY A 22 -15.17 2.81 -9.96
CA GLY A 22 -15.24 3.04 -11.39
C GLY A 22 -14.87 1.78 -12.18
N ASP A 23 -14.08 1.96 -13.23
CA ASP A 23 -13.69 0.84 -14.10
C ASP A 23 -12.80 -0.19 -13.42
N ALA A 24 -12.14 0.17 -12.34
CA ALA A 24 -11.29 -0.77 -11.61
C ALA A 24 -12.10 -1.92 -10.99
N VAL A 25 -13.39 -1.72 -10.76
CA VAL A 25 -14.28 -2.76 -10.23
C VAL A 25 -14.33 -3.96 -11.18
N LYS A 26 -14.17 -3.73 -12.47
CA LYS A 26 -14.20 -4.80 -13.48
C LYS A 26 -12.96 -5.69 -13.41
N THR A 27 -11.85 -5.13 -12.98
CA THR A 27 -10.58 -5.85 -12.88
C THR A 27 -10.39 -6.49 -11.52
N TYR A 28 -10.91 -5.85 -10.48
CA TYR A 28 -10.75 -6.32 -9.12
C TYR A 28 -11.98 -5.95 -8.30
N ASN A 29 -12.72 -6.95 -7.85
CA ASN A 29 -13.94 -6.74 -7.08
C ASN A 29 -13.84 -7.22 -5.62
N GLY A 30 -12.63 -7.47 -5.14
CA GLY A 30 -12.40 -7.84 -3.76
C GLY A 30 -12.04 -6.65 -2.89
N LEU A 31 -11.67 -6.95 -1.67
CA LEU A 31 -11.18 -5.96 -0.71
C LEU A 31 -9.77 -6.35 -0.30
N ILE A 32 -8.93 -5.34 -0.11
CA ILE A 32 -7.59 -5.56 0.44
C ILE A 32 -7.57 -4.87 1.80
N THR A 33 -7.28 -5.64 2.86
CA THR A 33 -7.15 -5.08 4.20
C THR A 33 -5.69 -4.74 4.46
N LEU A 34 -5.43 -3.54 4.94
CA LEU A 34 -4.09 -3.08 5.27
C LEU A 34 -3.99 -2.82 6.77
N ASN A 35 -2.82 -3.08 7.34
CA ASN A 35 -2.55 -2.66 8.70
C ASN A 35 -2.11 -1.20 8.67
N GLU A 36 -1.86 -0.61 9.84
CA GLU A 36 -1.50 0.79 9.96
C GLU A 36 -0.25 1.14 9.15
N THR A 37 0.78 0.31 9.24
CA THR A 37 2.04 0.50 8.52
C THR A 37 1.83 0.47 7.01
N SER A 38 1.05 -0.50 6.53
CA SER A 38 0.75 -0.61 5.10
C SER A 38 -0.09 0.56 4.61
N ALA A 39 -1.02 1.06 5.42
CA ALA A 39 -1.80 2.25 5.08
C ALA A 39 -0.90 3.47 4.95
N PHE A 40 0.09 3.61 5.84
CA PHE A 40 1.08 4.68 5.75
C PHE A 40 1.86 4.59 4.43
N LEU A 41 2.31 3.39 4.06
CA LEU A 41 3.03 3.17 2.80
C LEU A 41 2.14 3.45 1.59
N TRP A 42 0.88 3.08 1.66
CA TRP A 42 -0.09 3.36 0.59
C TRP A 42 -0.15 4.85 0.29
N ASN A 43 -0.23 5.67 1.33
CA ASN A 43 -0.30 7.13 1.16
C ASN A 43 0.96 7.70 0.51
N LYS A 44 2.12 7.09 0.76
CA LYS A 44 3.36 7.49 0.10
C LYS A 44 3.35 7.05 -1.36
N LEU A 45 2.82 5.86 -1.63
CA LEU A 45 2.83 5.27 -2.96
C LEU A 45 1.86 5.97 -3.93
N ILE A 46 0.81 6.60 -3.41
CA ILE A 46 -0.13 7.38 -4.23
C ILE A 46 0.60 8.45 -5.06
N LYS A 47 1.62 9.05 -4.48
CA LYS A 47 2.41 10.09 -5.15
C LYS A 47 3.50 9.51 -6.03
N GLY A 48 3.67 8.20 -6.00
CA GLY A 48 4.77 7.53 -6.67
C GLY A 48 5.98 7.43 -5.77
N ALA A 49 6.56 6.26 -5.67
CA ALA A 49 7.73 6.02 -4.82
C ALA A 49 8.46 4.77 -5.28
N THR A 50 9.76 4.74 -5.02
CA THR A 50 10.56 3.53 -5.19
C THR A 50 10.49 2.72 -3.91
N GLU A 51 10.91 1.45 -4.00
CA GLU A 51 10.99 0.60 -2.83
C GLU A 51 11.90 1.22 -1.76
N GLU A 52 13.03 1.79 -2.20
CA GLU A 52 13.96 2.44 -1.28
C GLU A 52 13.33 3.63 -0.57
N GLU A 53 12.57 4.44 -1.29
CA GLU A 53 11.87 5.58 -0.70
C GLU A 53 10.83 5.14 0.33
N LEU A 54 10.16 4.04 0.09
CA LEU A 54 9.20 3.48 1.05
C LEU A 54 9.91 2.99 2.31
N VAL A 55 11.07 2.34 2.17
CA VAL A 55 11.86 1.91 3.32
C VAL A 55 12.31 3.12 4.14
N GLU A 56 12.82 4.15 3.48
CA GLU A 56 13.26 5.37 4.15
C GLU A 56 12.12 6.04 4.90
N ALA A 57 10.93 6.06 4.28
CA ALA A 57 9.75 6.65 4.91
C ALA A 57 9.37 5.89 6.20
N LEU A 58 9.43 4.56 6.17
CA LEU A 58 9.18 3.75 7.37
C LEU A 58 10.18 4.03 8.47
N LEU A 59 11.46 4.10 8.11
CA LEU A 59 12.52 4.34 9.09
C LEU A 59 12.41 5.72 9.72
N SER A 60 11.88 6.70 8.98
CA SER A 60 11.67 8.05 9.50
C SER A 60 10.46 8.14 10.43
N GLU A 61 9.43 7.36 10.18
CA GLU A 61 8.18 7.45 10.93
C GLU A 61 8.10 6.49 12.11
N TYR A 62 8.71 5.32 11.99
CA TYR A 62 8.63 4.27 12.99
C TYR A 62 10.00 3.90 13.53
N ASP A 63 10.05 3.53 14.79
CA ASP A 63 11.29 3.06 15.42
C ASP A 63 11.42 1.56 15.20
N VAL A 64 11.91 1.19 14.04
CA VAL A 64 12.10 -0.22 13.63
C VAL A 64 13.48 -0.42 13.04
N GLU A 65 13.96 -1.65 13.09
CA GLU A 65 15.22 -2.00 12.47
C GLU A 65 15.07 -1.99 10.95
N LYS A 66 16.15 -1.67 10.24
CA LYS A 66 16.14 -1.59 8.79
C LYS A 66 15.67 -2.89 8.13
N GLU A 67 16.13 -4.03 8.64
CA GLU A 67 15.73 -5.32 8.08
C GLU A 67 14.22 -5.54 8.16
N ILE A 68 13.61 -5.15 9.28
CA ILE A 68 12.17 -5.27 9.47
C ILE A 68 11.45 -4.34 8.50
N ALA A 69 11.95 -3.10 8.32
CA ALA A 69 11.38 -2.15 7.39
C ALA A 69 11.43 -2.67 5.95
N VAL A 70 12.58 -3.20 5.54
CA VAL A 70 12.76 -3.75 4.19
C VAL A 70 11.78 -4.90 3.95
N ASN A 71 11.69 -5.83 4.89
CA ASN A 71 10.80 -6.98 4.75
C ASN A 71 9.34 -6.56 4.72
N GLY A 72 8.97 -5.58 5.52
CA GLY A 72 7.61 -5.04 5.53
C GLY A 72 7.23 -4.39 4.22
N VAL A 73 8.14 -3.60 3.64
CA VAL A 73 7.91 -2.95 2.36
C VAL A 73 7.80 -3.98 1.24
N LYS A 74 8.67 -4.99 1.22
CA LYS A 74 8.60 -6.04 0.20
C LYS A 74 7.29 -6.81 0.26
N SER A 75 6.85 -7.16 1.46
CA SER A 75 5.59 -7.87 1.67
C SER A 75 4.40 -7.04 1.19
N PHE A 76 4.40 -5.75 1.51
CA PHE A 76 3.37 -4.82 1.07
C PHE A 76 3.32 -4.72 -0.46
N ILE A 77 4.48 -4.50 -1.10
CA ILE A 77 4.58 -4.39 -2.55
C ILE A 77 4.10 -5.67 -3.23
N ASN A 78 4.54 -6.83 -2.74
CA ASN A 78 4.12 -8.11 -3.31
C ASN A 78 2.62 -8.30 -3.26
N LYS A 79 2.00 -7.91 -2.16
CA LYS A 79 0.54 -7.98 -2.01
C LYS A 79 -0.17 -7.14 -3.05
N LEU A 80 0.33 -5.92 -3.29
CA LEU A 80 -0.26 -5.02 -4.28
C LEU A 80 -0.01 -5.48 -5.72
N VAL A 81 1.17 -6.04 -5.98
CA VAL A 81 1.50 -6.57 -7.31
C VAL A 81 0.59 -7.75 -7.64
N GLU A 82 0.40 -8.66 -6.69
CA GLU A 82 -0.48 -9.81 -6.89
C GLU A 82 -1.92 -9.39 -7.13
N ALA A 83 -2.37 -8.31 -6.48
CA ALA A 83 -3.70 -7.77 -6.67
C ALA A 83 -3.81 -6.88 -7.91
N LYS A 84 -2.70 -6.63 -8.62
CA LYS A 84 -2.63 -5.80 -9.82
C LYS A 84 -3.08 -4.36 -9.56
N VAL A 85 -2.71 -3.83 -8.41
CA VAL A 85 -3.10 -2.48 -7.95
C VAL A 85 -2.02 -1.44 -8.25
N VAL A 86 -0.80 -1.87 -8.56
CA VAL A 86 0.33 -0.96 -8.85
C VAL A 86 0.78 -1.04 -10.29
N ILE A 87 1.36 0.06 -10.75
CA ILE A 87 2.00 0.15 -12.06
C ILE A 87 3.45 0.58 -11.91
#